data_0a9a26c9cedb00c0d8b3c1f5c59fb225
#
_entry.id   0a9a26c9cedb00c0d8b3c1f5c59fb225
#
_cell.length_a   1.000
_cell.length_b   1.000
_cell.length_c   1.000
_cell.angle_alpha   90.00
_cell.angle_beta   90.00
_cell.angle_gamma   90.00
#
_symmetry.space_group_name_H-M   'P 1'
#
loop_
_entity.id
_entity.type
_entity.pdbx_description
1 polymer ?
#
loop_
_entity_poly.entity_id
_entity_poly.type
_entity_poly.pdbx_seq_one_letter_code
_entity_poly.pdbx_strand_id
1 'polypeptide(L)'
;DQMERDIETLCLKLLLQQQPVARDLRQISAALKIVTDMERIGDQAADIAEIVLAMLAEGYVPEDVGHIRDMAAETIKMVTESVDSYVRQDTAQAGRVIAHDDVIDSYFSRVRSVLIRKIAADPGGGEHALDLLMIDKYLERIGDHAVNVAEWVIFSVTGSKGGPAAAGTPGLR
;
A
#
# COMPACT_ATOMS: atom_id res chain seq x y z
N ASP A 1 -10.71 6.96 -9.35
CA ASP A 1 -12.06 6.75 -9.93
C ASP A 1 -12.11 6.77 -11.47
N GLN A 2 -11.82 7.91 -12.16
CA GLN A 2 -11.93 7.93 -13.63
C GLN A 2 -10.80 7.14 -14.28
N MET A 3 -9.58 7.30 -13.80
CA MET A 3 -8.40 6.61 -14.30
C MET A 3 -8.48 5.10 -14.08
N GLU A 4 -9.01 4.67 -12.95
CA GLU A 4 -9.31 3.27 -12.65
C GLU A 4 -10.27 2.69 -13.68
N ARG A 5 -11.43 3.34 -13.90
CA ARG A 5 -12.44 2.92 -14.90
C ARG A 5 -11.89 2.86 -16.31
N ASP A 6 -11.04 3.80 -16.69
CA ASP A 6 -10.41 3.84 -18.01
C ASP A 6 -9.45 2.65 -18.20
N ILE A 7 -8.66 2.32 -17.17
CA ILE A 7 -7.76 1.17 -17.19
C ILE A 7 -8.57 -0.15 -17.19
N GLU A 8 -9.60 -0.29 -16.35
CA GLU A 8 -10.48 -1.45 -16.35
C GLU A 8 -11.12 -1.67 -17.72
N THR A 9 -11.66 -0.59 -18.32
CA THR A 9 -12.27 -0.64 -19.65
C THR A 9 -11.25 -1.09 -20.71
N LEU A 10 -10.03 -0.60 -20.64
CA LEU A 10 -8.94 -1.00 -21.54
C LEU A 10 -8.59 -2.49 -21.35
N CYS A 11 -8.46 -2.95 -20.11
CA CYS A 11 -8.19 -4.35 -19.79
C CYS A 11 -9.29 -5.28 -20.33
N LEU A 12 -10.56 -4.94 -20.10
CA LEU A 12 -11.70 -5.70 -20.62
C LEU A 12 -11.72 -5.73 -22.17
N LYS A 13 -11.41 -4.60 -22.79
CA LYS A 13 -11.29 -4.53 -24.26
C LYS A 13 -10.19 -5.44 -24.79
N LEU A 14 -9.04 -5.47 -24.13
CA LEU A 14 -7.92 -6.37 -24.49
C LEU A 14 -8.32 -7.84 -24.35
N LEU A 15 -9.00 -8.21 -23.26
CA LEU A 15 -9.50 -9.57 -23.03
C LEU A 15 -10.46 -10.03 -24.13
N LEU A 16 -11.39 -9.16 -24.54
CA LEU A 16 -12.41 -9.48 -25.54
C LEU A 16 -11.88 -9.54 -26.96
N GLN A 17 -10.96 -8.62 -27.32
CA GLN A 17 -10.52 -8.44 -28.69
C GLN A 17 -9.26 -9.27 -29.04
N GLN A 18 -8.35 -9.44 -28.09
CA GLN A 18 -7.05 -10.06 -28.34
C GLN A 18 -7.00 -11.54 -27.94
N GLN A 19 -7.98 -12.03 -27.19
CA GLN A 19 -8.02 -13.40 -26.65
C GLN A 19 -6.67 -13.82 -26.04
N PRO A 20 -6.12 -13.02 -25.07
CA PRO A 20 -4.80 -13.25 -24.54
C PRO A 20 -4.71 -14.60 -23.83
N VAL A 21 -3.54 -15.24 -23.94
CA VAL A 21 -3.28 -16.55 -23.34
C VAL A 21 -2.10 -16.50 -22.37
N ALA A 22 -2.10 -17.43 -21.43
CA ALA A 22 -1.00 -17.64 -20.51
C ALA A 22 -0.46 -16.35 -19.87
N ARG A 23 0.71 -15.88 -20.26
CA ARG A 23 1.39 -14.72 -19.67
C ARG A 23 0.59 -13.42 -19.83
N ASP A 24 0.09 -13.16 -21.02
CA ASP A 24 -0.63 -11.91 -21.31
C ASP A 24 -1.94 -11.83 -20.51
N LEU A 25 -2.64 -12.97 -20.38
CA LEU A 25 -3.83 -13.06 -19.53
C LEU A 25 -3.51 -12.78 -18.06
N ARG A 26 -2.38 -13.28 -17.54
CA ARG A 26 -1.96 -12.99 -16.16
C ARG A 26 -1.60 -11.52 -15.95
N GLN A 27 -0.92 -10.90 -16.93
CA GLN A 27 -0.58 -9.47 -16.86
C GLN A 27 -1.84 -8.59 -16.82
N ILE A 28 -2.83 -8.85 -17.68
CA ILE A 28 -4.08 -8.09 -17.68
C ILE A 28 -4.86 -8.34 -16.38
N SER A 29 -4.90 -9.59 -15.91
CA SER A 29 -5.56 -9.92 -14.63
C SER A 29 -4.89 -9.23 -13.44
N ALA A 30 -3.56 -9.15 -13.43
CA ALA A 30 -2.82 -8.41 -12.41
C ALA A 30 -3.08 -6.91 -12.51
N ALA A 31 -3.11 -6.32 -13.72
CA ALA A 31 -3.42 -4.91 -13.93
C ALA A 31 -4.77 -4.52 -13.33
N LEU A 32 -5.82 -5.35 -13.55
CA LEU A 32 -7.15 -5.13 -12.98
C LEU A 32 -7.16 -5.08 -11.44
N LYS A 33 -6.31 -5.86 -10.80
CA LYS A 33 -6.18 -5.88 -9.33
C LYS A 33 -5.33 -4.74 -8.81
N ILE A 34 -4.22 -4.47 -9.50
CA ILE A 34 -3.31 -3.38 -9.15
C ILE A 34 -4.01 -2.03 -9.23
N VAL A 35 -4.86 -1.79 -10.23
CA VAL A 35 -5.55 -0.51 -10.37
C VAL A 35 -6.52 -0.26 -9.22
N THR A 36 -7.17 -1.30 -8.70
CA THR A 36 -8.04 -1.19 -7.51
C THR A 36 -7.22 -0.89 -6.24
N ASP A 37 -6.06 -1.51 -6.06
CA ASP A 37 -5.18 -1.18 -4.93
C ASP A 37 -4.64 0.26 -5.05
N MET A 38 -4.32 0.73 -6.26
CA MET A 38 -3.88 2.12 -6.50
C MET A 38 -4.98 3.15 -6.22
N GLU A 39 -6.22 2.84 -6.53
CA GLU A 39 -7.37 3.69 -6.19
C GLU A 39 -7.50 3.83 -4.68
N ARG A 40 -7.42 2.73 -3.93
CA ARG A 40 -7.47 2.72 -2.47
C ARG A 40 -6.31 3.47 -1.82
N ILE A 41 -5.11 3.40 -2.40
CA ILE A 41 -3.97 4.23 -1.97
C ILE A 41 -4.32 5.72 -2.12
N GLY A 42 -4.94 6.09 -3.24
CA GLY A 42 -5.38 7.47 -3.52
C GLY A 42 -6.43 7.95 -2.53
N ASP A 43 -7.45 7.13 -2.24
CA ASP A 43 -8.51 7.43 -1.27
C ASP A 43 -7.91 7.69 0.12
N GLN A 44 -7.03 6.81 0.58
CA GLN A 44 -6.41 6.96 1.90
C GLN A 44 -5.47 8.15 1.99
N ALA A 45 -4.81 8.51 0.89
CA ALA A 45 -4.02 9.75 0.85
C ALA A 45 -4.93 10.99 0.93
N ALA A 46 -6.14 10.95 0.34
CA ALA A 46 -7.14 12.00 0.48
C ALA A 46 -7.67 12.09 1.93
N ASP A 47 -7.97 10.95 2.57
CA ASP A 47 -8.39 10.90 3.97
C ASP A 47 -7.34 11.53 4.90
N ILE A 48 -6.05 11.23 4.69
CA ILE A 48 -4.94 11.86 5.42
C ILE A 48 -4.96 13.39 5.23
N ALA A 49 -5.14 13.84 3.99
CA ALA A 49 -5.16 15.27 3.68
C ALA A 49 -6.37 15.97 4.35
N GLU A 50 -7.54 15.34 4.39
CA GLU A 50 -8.74 15.87 5.07
C GLU A 50 -8.49 16.04 6.58
N ILE A 51 -7.92 15.05 7.26
CA ILE A 51 -7.58 15.13 8.68
C ILE A 51 -6.58 16.27 8.92
N VAL A 52 -5.51 16.37 8.12
CA VAL A 52 -4.51 17.43 8.26
C VAL A 52 -5.13 18.81 8.09
N LEU A 53 -6.03 18.98 7.10
CA LEU A 53 -6.73 20.25 6.88
C LEU A 53 -7.67 20.60 8.04
N ALA A 54 -8.36 19.63 8.63
CA ALA A 54 -9.21 19.83 9.81
C ALA A 54 -8.37 20.30 11.01
N MET A 55 -7.27 19.61 11.33
CA MET A 55 -6.35 19.99 12.40
C MET A 55 -5.82 21.42 12.23
N LEU A 56 -5.42 21.78 11.00
CA LEU A 56 -4.93 23.13 10.69
C LEU A 56 -6.03 24.21 10.83
N ALA A 57 -7.28 23.89 10.45
CA ALA A 57 -8.42 24.79 10.61
C ALA A 57 -8.72 25.11 12.10
N GLU A 58 -8.44 24.16 12.98
CA GLU A 58 -8.52 24.33 14.44
C GLU A 58 -7.31 25.05 15.05
N GLY A 59 -6.32 25.38 14.22
CA GLY A 59 -5.06 26.03 14.65
C GLY A 59 -4.08 25.07 15.34
N TYR A 60 -4.33 23.77 15.26
CA TYR A 60 -3.44 22.77 15.85
C TYR A 60 -2.29 22.42 14.91
N VAL A 61 -1.07 22.56 15.41
CA VAL A 61 0.16 22.12 14.72
C VAL A 61 0.90 21.17 15.68
N PRO A 62 1.02 19.88 15.33
CA PRO A 62 1.67 18.92 16.19
C PRO A 62 3.17 19.19 16.32
N GLU A 63 3.69 19.21 17.55
CA GLU A 63 5.10 19.51 17.84
C GLU A 63 6.05 18.35 17.50
N ASP A 64 5.58 17.10 17.60
CA ASP A 64 6.42 15.92 17.39
C ASP A 64 5.69 14.90 16.49
N VAL A 65 5.98 14.98 15.20
CA VAL A 65 5.50 14.07 14.16
C VAL A 65 6.65 13.33 13.45
N GLY A 66 7.84 13.31 14.04
CA GLY A 66 9.04 12.74 13.42
C GLY A 66 8.80 11.34 12.90
N HIS A 67 8.28 10.44 13.73
CA HIS A 67 7.99 9.06 13.36
C HIS A 67 6.91 8.90 12.28
N ILE A 68 5.87 9.76 12.30
CA ILE A 68 4.82 9.74 11.24
C ILE A 68 5.41 10.20 9.91
N ARG A 69 6.28 11.23 9.94
CA ARG A 69 6.97 11.70 8.73
C ARG A 69 7.90 10.65 8.15
N ASP A 70 8.66 9.96 9.00
CA ASP A 70 9.55 8.89 8.58
C ASP A 70 8.75 7.72 7.99
N MET A 71 7.65 7.33 8.64
CA MET A 71 6.73 6.31 8.12
C MET A 71 6.15 6.71 6.76
N ALA A 72 5.70 7.95 6.61
CA ALA A 72 5.19 8.45 5.32
C ALA A 72 6.24 8.36 4.21
N ALA A 73 7.51 8.69 4.50
CA ALA A 73 8.59 8.58 3.53
C ALA A 73 8.83 7.13 3.08
N GLU A 74 8.83 6.19 4.03
CA GLU A 74 8.99 4.76 3.71
C GLU A 74 7.77 4.20 2.97
N THR A 75 6.55 4.62 3.33
CA THR A 75 5.32 4.24 2.63
C THR A 75 5.32 4.75 1.18
N ILE A 76 5.69 6.01 0.94
CA ILE A 76 5.82 6.58 -0.42
C ILE A 76 6.84 5.77 -1.25
N LYS A 77 7.95 5.38 -0.64
CA LYS A 77 8.96 4.54 -1.28
C LYS A 77 8.39 3.18 -1.66
N MET A 78 7.65 2.51 -0.75
CA MET A 78 7.01 1.22 -1.03
C MET A 78 6.04 1.31 -2.22
N VAL A 79 5.17 2.34 -2.26
CA VAL A 79 4.24 2.56 -3.37
C VAL A 79 5.00 2.75 -4.68
N THR A 80 6.02 3.62 -4.69
CA THR A 80 6.83 3.88 -5.89
C THR A 80 7.52 2.63 -6.39
N GLU A 81 8.18 1.89 -5.49
CA GLU A 81 8.90 0.67 -5.83
C GLU A 81 7.97 -0.46 -6.28
N SER A 82 6.75 -0.55 -5.73
CA SER A 82 5.76 -1.55 -6.15
C SER A 82 5.30 -1.30 -7.60
N VAL A 83 5.00 -0.05 -7.96
CA VAL A 83 4.63 0.34 -9.33
C VAL A 83 5.81 0.14 -10.29
N ASP A 84 7.01 0.56 -9.93
CA ASP A 84 8.23 0.34 -10.72
C ASP A 84 8.48 -1.14 -10.98
N SER A 85 8.26 -2.00 -9.97
CA SER A 85 8.42 -3.44 -10.11
C SER A 85 7.43 -4.03 -11.12
N TYR A 86 6.20 -3.50 -11.18
CA TYR A 86 5.21 -3.89 -12.19
C TYR A 86 5.64 -3.51 -13.60
N VAL A 87 6.04 -2.25 -13.80
CA VAL A 87 6.48 -1.74 -15.11
C VAL A 87 7.69 -2.52 -15.64
N ARG A 88 8.64 -2.85 -14.75
CA ARG A 88 9.87 -3.57 -15.11
C ARG A 88 9.75 -5.09 -15.07
N GLN A 89 8.62 -5.62 -14.58
CA GLN A 89 8.43 -7.07 -14.33
C GLN A 89 9.52 -7.64 -13.40
N ASP A 90 9.96 -6.83 -12.41
CA ASP A 90 11.05 -7.16 -11.48
C ASP A 90 10.48 -7.80 -10.21
N THR A 91 10.46 -9.13 -10.18
CA THR A 91 10.00 -9.91 -9.01
C THR A 91 10.92 -9.77 -7.80
N ALA A 92 12.21 -9.46 -8.00
CA ALA A 92 13.15 -9.26 -6.89
C ALA A 92 12.86 -7.91 -6.21
N GLN A 93 12.55 -6.86 -6.98
CA GLN A 93 12.10 -5.58 -6.42
C GLN A 93 10.76 -5.74 -5.69
N ALA A 94 9.80 -6.45 -6.28
CA ALA A 94 8.53 -6.76 -5.63
C ALA A 94 8.72 -7.50 -4.29
N GLY A 95 9.63 -8.48 -4.24
CA GLY A 95 9.98 -9.19 -3.01
C GLY A 95 10.56 -8.26 -1.93
N ARG A 96 11.35 -7.24 -2.31
CA ARG A 96 11.85 -6.25 -1.36
C ARG A 96 10.76 -5.35 -0.80
N VAL A 97 9.78 -4.96 -1.62
CA VAL A 97 8.60 -4.19 -1.15
C VAL A 97 7.82 -4.98 -0.11
N ILE A 98 7.55 -6.27 -0.38
CA ILE A 98 6.85 -7.14 0.59
C ILE A 98 7.63 -7.25 1.90
N ALA A 99 8.95 -7.45 1.83
CA ALA A 99 9.78 -7.54 3.03
C ALA A 99 9.92 -6.20 3.80
N HIS A 100 9.62 -5.07 3.17
CA HIS A 100 9.70 -3.75 3.79
C HIS A 100 8.50 -3.42 4.68
N ASP A 101 7.43 -4.19 4.60
CA ASP A 101 6.20 -4.03 5.38
C ASP A 101 6.45 -4.06 6.89
N ASP A 102 7.33 -4.94 7.36
CA ASP A 102 7.76 -5.01 8.76
C ASP A 102 8.30 -3.67 9.30
N VAL A 103 8.88 -2.83 8.43
CA VAL A 103 9.38 -1.49 8.79
C VAL A 103 8.21 -0.55 9.07
N ILE A 104 7.16 -0.58 8.23
CA ILE A 104 5.95 0.21 8.41
C ILE A 104 5.23 -0.19 9.71
N ASP A 105 5.07 -1.48 9.98
CA ASP A 105 4.49 -2.03 11.21
C ASP A 105 5.26 -1.57 12.45
N SER A 106 6.58 -1.53 12.35
CA SER A 106 7.44 -1.02 13.43
C SER A 106 7.19 0.47 13.71
N TYR A 107 7.02 1.31 12.67
CA TYR A 107 6.67 2.72 12.83
C TYR A 107 5.30 2.88 13.46
N PHE A 108 4.27 2.18 12.96
CA PHE A 108 2.93 2.19 13.51
C PHE A 108 2.92 1.87 15.01
N SER A 109 3.62 0.81 15.41
CA SER A 109 3.73 0.41 16.81
C SER A 109 4.40 1.49 17.69
N ARG A 110 5.41 2.19 17.17
CA ARG A 110 6.11 3.28 17.87
C ARG A 110 5.23 4.51 18.04
N VAL A 111 4.59 4.97 16.95
CA VAL A 111 3.69 6.12 16.97
C VAL A 111 2.54 5.87 17.96
N ARG A 112 1.89 4.71 17.86
CA ARG A 112 0.83 4.31 18.80
C ARG A 112 1.30 4.40 20.26
N SER A 113 2.50 3.91 20.57
CA SER A 113 3.05 3.93 21.93
C SER A 113 3.35 5.37 22.41
N VAL A 114 3.78 6.25 21.52
CA VAL A 114 4.00 7.67 21.82
C VAL A 114 2.67 8.37 22.11
N LEU A 115 1.65 8.16 21.26
CA LEU A 115 0.34 8.79 21.40
C LEU A 115 -0.37 8.34 22.67
N ILE A 116 -0.30 7.06 23.04
CA ILE A 116 -0.86 6.56 24.31
C ILE A 116 -0.25 7.32 25.51
N ARG A 117 1.08 7.53 25.51
CA ARG A 117 1.74 8.27 26.60
C ARG A 117 1.34 9.74 26.59
N LYS A 118 1.18 10.37 25.42
CA LYS A 118 0.71 11.76 25.29
C LYS A 118 -0.70 11.91 25.89
N ILE A 119 -1.64 11.06 25.54
CA ILE A 119 -3.01 11.08 26.06
C ILE A 119 -3.01 10.87 27.58
N ALA A 120 -2.18 9.96 28.10
CA ALA A 120 -2.08 9.71 29.54
C ALA A 120 -1.50 10.91 30.31
N ALA A 121 -0.60 11.70 29.71
CA ALA A 121 0.00 12.89 30.30
C ALA A 121 -0.90 14.12 30.21
N ASP A 122 -1.63 14.27 29.11
CA ASP A 122 -2.59 15.37 28.85
C ASP A 122 -3.84 14.82 28.15
N PRO A 123 -4.89 14.47 28.92
CA PRO A 123 -6.15 14.02 28.33
C PRO A 123 -6.85 15.06 27.46
N GLY A 124 -6.57 16.35 27.64
CA GLY A 124 -7.15 17.45 26.85
C GLY A 124 -6.69 17.41 25.37
N GLY A 125 -5.50 16.87 25.11
CA GLY A 125 -4.98 16.67 23.76
C GLY A 125 -5.40 15.35 23.08
N GLY A 126 -6.34 14.63 23.66
CA GLY A 126 -6.74 13.29 23.21
C GLY A 126 -7.32 13.24 21.80
N GLU A 127 -8.11 14.24 21.40
CA GLU A 127 -8.75 14.32 20.09
C GLU A 127 -7.69 14.38 18.97
N HIS A 128 -6.76 15.31 19.07
CA HIS A 128 -5.67 15.44 18.09
C HIS A 128 -4.71 14.26 18.09
N ALA A 129 -4.56 13.58 19.23
CA ALA A 129 -3.78 12.35 19.27
C ALA A 129 -4.48 11.20 18.52
N LEU A 130 -5.81 11.14 18.52
CA LEU A 130 -6.58 10.21 17.69
C LEU A 130 -6.47 10.55 16.20
N ASP A 131 -6.51 11.83 15.83
CA ASP A 131 -6.30 12.26 14.44
C ASP A 131 -4.92 11.81 13.93
N LEU A 132 -3.87 12.01 14.72
CA LEU A 132 -2.53 11.52 14.39
C LEU A 132 -2.47 10.00 14.28
N LEU A 133 -3.19 9.27 15.14
CA LEU A 133 -3.29 7.80 15.04
C LEU A 133 -4.03 7.37 13.77
N MET A 134 -5.05 8.10 13.35
CA MET A 134 -5.76 7.81 12.10
C MET A 134 -4.88 8.04 10.87
N ILE A 135 -4.10 9.14 10.84
CA ILE A 135 -3.09 9.37 9.81
C ILE A 135 -2.11 8.20 9.72
N ASP A 136 -1.59 7.77 10.88
CA ASP A 136 -0.66 6.64 10.99
C ASP A 136 -1.29 5.34 10.47
N LYS A 137 -2.56 5.09 10.82
CA LYS A 137 -3.30 3.91 10.33
C LYS A 137 -3.54 3.95 8.83
N TYR A 138 -3.79 5.11 8.24
CA TYR A 138 -3.91 5.24 6.79
C TYR A 138 -2.58 5.00 6.08
N LEU A 139 -1.46 5.46 6.65
CA LEU A 139 -0.13 5.16 6.10
C LEU A 139 0.19 3.66 6.12
N GLU A 140 -0.15 2.94 7.19
CA GLU A 140 -0.01 1.49 7.26
C GLU A 140 -0.85 0.81 6.18
N ARG A 141 -2.13 1.19 6.01
CA ARG A 141 -2.99 0.63 4.96
C ARG A 141 -2.49 0.91 3.54
N ILE A 142 -1.88 2.08 3.30
CA ILE A 142 -1.21 2.37 2.03
C ILE A 142 -0.05 1.38 1.81
N GLY A 143 0.73 1.07 2.85
CA GLY A 143 1.76 0.03 2.83
C GLY A 143 1.20 -1.34 2.46
N ASP A 144 0.10 -1.77 3.12
CA ASP A 144 -0.62 -3.02 2.81
C ASP A 144 -1.00 -3.10 1.32
N HIS A 145 -1.53 -2.00 0.74
CA HIS A 145 -1.88 -1.97 -0.67
C HIS A 145 -0.66 -2.02 -1.59
N ALA A 146 0.48 -1.41 -1.19
CA ALA A 146 1.73 -1.54 -1.93
C ALA A 146 2.26 -2.99 -1.92
N VAL A 147 2.10 -3.72 -0.81
CA VAL A 147 2.38 -5.15 -0.71
C VAL A 147 1.48 -5.93 -1.68
N ASN A 148 0.18 -5.66 -1.70
CA ASN A 148 -0.74 -6.30 -2.64
C ASN A 148 -0.31 -6.08 -4.09
N VAL A 149 0.07 -4.85 -4.47
CA VAL A 149 0.61 -4.55 -5.80
C VAL A 149 1.83 -5.43 -6.10
N ALA A 150 2.79 -5.50 -5.18
CA ALA A 150 4.00 -6.31 -5.34
C ALA A 150 3.70 -7.83 -5.48
N GLU A 151 2.73 -8.34 -4.73
CA GLU A 151 2.26 -9.74 -4.88
C GLU A 151 1.66 -10.00 -6.27
N TRP A 152 0.87 -9.05 -6.80
CA TRP A 152 0.33 -9.15 -8.15
C TRP A 152 1.41 -9.09 -9.22
N VAL A 153 2.50 -8.36 -8.99
CA VAL A 153 3.68 -8.39 -9.87
C VAL A 153 4.27 -9.78 -9.92
N ILE A 154 4.54 -10.39 -8.76
CA ILE A 154 5.07 -11.76 -8.68
C ILE A 154 4.13 -12.73 -9.41
N PHE A 155 2.82 -12.65 -9.16
CA PHE A 155 1.84 -13.48 -9.85
C PHE A 155 1.87 -13.30 -11.37
N SER A 156 1.94 -12.07 -11.86
CA SER A 156 1.94 -11.78 -13.30
C SER A 156 3.11 -12.45 -14.03
N VAL A 157 4.26 -12.54 -13.37
CA VAL A 157 5.49 -13.13 -13.92
C VAL A 157 5.53 -14.65 -13.71
N THR A 158 5.26 -15.12 -12.49
CA THR A 158 5.47 -16.52 -12.09
C THR A 158 4.24 -17.41 -12.24
N GLY A 159 3.04 -16.82 -12.18
CA GLY A 159 1.76 -17.52 -12.16
C GLY A 159 1.31 -18.00 -10.77
N SER A 160 2.06 -17.70 -9.70
CA SER A 160 1.68 -18.00 -8.32
C SER A 160 1.73 -16.74 -7.44
N LYS A 161 0.71 -16.55 -6.58
CA LYS A 161 0.71 -15.56 -5.50
C LYS A 161 1.51 -16.13 -4.32
N GLY A 162 2.62 -15.51 -4.02
CA GLY A 162 3.55 -15.95 -2.99
C GLY A 162 4.92 -16.25 -3.59
N GLY A 163 5.97 -15.81 -2.91
CA GLY A 163 7.37 -15.89 -3.38
C GLY A 163 7.78 -17.27 -3.91
N PRO A 164 9.04 -17.42 -4.34
CA PRO A 164 9.47 -18.62 -5.03
C PRO A 164 9.02 -19.85 -4.26
N ALA A 165 8.22 -20.68 -4.91
CA ALA A 165 7.66 -21.89 -4.33
C ALA A 165 8.75 -22.60 -3.52
N ALA A 166 8.47 -22.88 -2.26
CA ALA A 166 9.27 -23.84 -1.50
C ALA A 166 9.40 -25.08 -2.38
N ALA A 167 10.61 -25.29 -2.88
CA ALA A 167 10.92 -26.43 -3.73
C ALA A 167 10.64 -27.70 -2.94
N GLY A 168 9.72 -28.53 -3.48
CA GLY A 168 9.68 -29.93 -3.12
C GLY A 168 8.54 -30.39 -2.24
N THR A 169 7.41 -30.70 -2.87
CA THR A 169 6.68 -31.91 -2.44
C THR A 169 6.70 -32.87 -3.62
N PRO A 170 7.38 -34.02 -3.51
CA PRO A 170 7.37 -35.03 -4.57
C PRO A 170 5.96 -35.63 -4.66
N GLY A 171 5.51 -35.83 -5.91
CA GLY A 171 4.22 -36.37 -6.25
C GLY A 171 3.84 -37.64 -5.50
N LEU A 172 2.59 -37.69 -5.12
CA LEU A 172 1.88 -38.95 -4.89
C LEU A 172 1.33 -39.39 -6.25
N ARG A 173 1.74 -40.61 -6.61
CA ARG A 173 1.28 -41.38 -7.78
C ARG A 173 -0.19 -41.76 -7.65
#